data_56c18d49bb8b5a6de3b879bdeeb0d148
#
_entry.id   56c18d49bb8b5a6de3b879bdeeb0d148
#
_cell.length_a   1.000
_cell.length_b   1.000
_cell.length_c   1.000
_cell.angle_alpha   90.00
_cell.angle_beta   90.00
_cell.angle_gamma   90.00
#
_symmetry.space_group_name_H-M   'P 1'
#
loop_
_entity.id
_entity.type
_entity.pdbx_description
1 polymer ?
#
loop_
_entity_poly.entity_id
_entity_poly.type
_entity_poly.pdbx_seq_one_letter_code
_entity_poly.pdbx_strand_id
1 'polypeptide(L)'
;MNNLDSFFLNAEKGFAELKPSTGYGPIKGKTNKGELDYPHVTHQTVQMDKMAEIILEGKQPIVPVDGDEGLKDLKIIDAIYAAIKSGKKVSLSL
;
A
#
# COMPACT_ATOMS: atom_id res chain seq x y z
N MET A 1 4.72 8.65 22.54
CA MET A 1 4.55 7.42 21.73
C MET A 1 5.29 7.60 20.42
N ASN A 2 6.16 6.69 20.09
CA ASN A 2 6.87 6.74 18.81
C ASN A 2 5.97 6.15 17.73
N ASN A 3 5.72 6.95 16.71
CA ASN A 3 5.00 6.47 15.54
C ASN A 3 5.98 5.74 14.63
N LEU A 4 5.73 4.45 14.44
CA LEU A 4 6.46 3.67 13.47
C LEU A 4 5.81 3.89 12.09
N ASP A 5 6.26 4.96 11.43
CA ASP A 5 5.77 5.30 10.10
C ASP A 5 6.82 4.95 9.07
N SER A 6 7.05 3.65 8.92
CA SER A 6 8.04 3.15 8.00
C SER A 6 7.58 1.84 7.36
N PHE A 7 8.03 1.63 6.15
CA PHE A 7 7.82 0.40 5.40
C PHE A 7 9.17 -0.03 4.85
N PHE A 8 9.53 -1.29 5.07
CA PHE A 8 10.78 -1.86 4.55
C PHE A 8 10.49 -3.19 3.87
N LEU A 9 10.95 -3.30 2.64
CA LEU A 9 10.87 -4.55 1.86
C LEU A 9 12.28 -4.98 1.49
N ASN A 10 12.65 -6.19 1.85
CA ASN A 10 13.91 -6.78 1.45
C ASN A 10 13.63 -7.98 0.56
N ALA A 11 14.23 -7.99 -0.62
CA ALA A 11 14.00 -9.03 -1.61
C ALA A 11 15.33 -9.53 -2.15
N GLU A 12 15.28 -10.60 -2.94
CA GLU A 12 16.49 -11.24 -3.47
C GLU A 12 17.38 -10.29 -4.27
N LYS A 13 16.76 -9.40 -5.06
CA LYS A 13 17.49 -8.50 -5.96
C LYS A 13 17.62 -7.08 -5.47
N GLY A 14 17.18 -6.80 -4.26
CA GLY A 14 17.26 -5.44 -3.74
C GLY A 14 16.34 -5.19 -2.57
N PHE A 15 16.23 -3.92 -2.21
CA PHE A 15 15.37 -3.49 -1.11
C PHE A 15 14.65 -2.20 -1.45
N ALA A 16 13.59 -1.93 -0.70
CA ALA A 16 12.89 -0.65 -0.72
C ALA A 16 12.56 -0.24 0.72
N GLU A 17 12.77 1.02 1.03
CA GLU A 17 12.46 1.58 2.33
C GLU A 17 11.70 2.88 2.14
N LEU A 18 10.58 3.02 2.84
CA LEU A 18 9.80 4.24 2.90
C LEU A 18 9.76 4.73 4.34
N LYS A 19 10.18 5.97 4.57
CA LYS A 19 10.17 6.59 5.89
C LYS A 19 10.19 8.11 5.73
N PRO A 20 9.06 8.81 5.96
CA PRO A 20 7.75 8.27 6.33
C PRO A 20 7.06 7.52 5.18
N SER A 21 6.20 6.57 5.51
CA SER A 21 5.51 5.73 4.52
C SER A 21 4.01 5.99 4.44
N THR A 22 3.43 6.52 5.52
CA THR A 22 2.00 6.81 5.61
C THR A 22 1.79 8.24 6.08
N GLY A 23 0.55 8.68 6.17
CA GLY A 23 0.23 10.03 6.57
C GLY A 23 0.02 10.96 5.39
N TYR A 24 -0.27 12.22 5.68
CA TYR A 24 -0.62 13.21 4.68
C TYR A 24 0.55 14.06 4.20
N GLY A 25 1.70 13.94 4.87
CA GLY A 25 2.91 14.63 4.47
C GLY A 25 3.68 13.93 3.35
N PRO A 26 4.84 14.46 2.98
CA PRO A 26 5.65 13.83 1.94
C PRO A 26 6.08 12.42 2.33
N ILE A 27 6.01 11.52 1.39
CA ILE A 27 6.55 10.17 1.53
C ILE A 27 7.98 10.21 0.99
N LYS A 28 8.93 9.73 1.79
CA LYS A 28 10.34 9.67 1.42
C LYS A 28 10.84 8.24 1.49
N GLY A 29 11.84 7.94 0.70
CA GLY A 29 12.40 6.61 0.74
C GLY A 29 13.59 6.42 -0.17
N LYS A 30 14.08 5.20 -0.16
CA LYS A 30 15.23 4.80 -0.98
C LYS A 30 15.11 3.33 -1.36
N THR A 31 15.81 2.99 -2.43
CA THR A 31 15.97 1.61 -2.88
C THR A 31 17.45 1.33 -3.09
N ASN A 32 17.78 0.09 -3.44
CA ASN A 32 19.15 -0.26 -3.84
C ASN A 32 19.60 0.48 -5.11
N LYS A 33 18.70 1.15 -5.81
CA LYS A 33 19.01 1.93 -7.03
C LYS A 33 19.11 3.43 -6.76
N GLY A 34 18.88 3.88 -5.54
CA GLY A 34 18.98 5.28 -5.16
C GLY A 34 17.78 5.78 -4.38
N GLU A 35 17.75 7.08 -4.14
CA GLU A 35 16.66 7.71 -3.41
C GLU A 35 15.43 7.87 -4.30
N LEU A 36 14.26 7.80 -3.64
CA LEU A 36 12.98 8.09 -4.28
C LEU A 36 12.71 9.58 -4.14
N ASP A 37 12.50 10.25 -5.27
CA ASP A 37 12.25 11.68 -5.32
C ASP A 37 10.92 11.94 -6.02
N TYR A 38 9.86 12.00 -5.23
CA TYR A 38 8.52 12.27 -5.74
C TYR A 38 8.00 13.60 -5.20
N PRO A 39 7.29 14.38 -6.01
CA PRO A 39 6.67 15.59 -5.53
C PRO A 39 5.61 15.29 -4.48
N HIS A 40 5.52 16.16 -3.47
CA HIS A 40 4.45 16.06 -2.49
C HIS A 40 3.10 16.39 -3.14
N VAL A 41 2.12 15.56 -2.87
CA VAL A 41 0.74 15.76 -3.34
C VAL A 41 -0.22 15.56 -2.19
N THR A 42 -1.40 16.16 -2.29
CA THR A 42 -2.50 15.84 -1.38
C THR A 42 -3.14 14.54 -1.85
N HIS A 43 -2.93 13.47 -1.10
CA HIS A 43 -3.28 12.12 -1.52
C HIS A 43 -4.75 11.98 -1.88
N GLN A 44 -5.64 12.53 -1.05
CA GLN A 44 -7.08 12.41 -1.29
C GLN A 44 -7.51 13.14 -2.55
N THR A 45 -6.94 14.31 -2.83
CA THR A 45 -7.25 15.07 -4.05
C THR A 45 -6.89 14.27 -5.29
N VAL A 46 -5.68 13.73 -5.32
CA VAL A 46 -5.22 12.91 -6.45
C VAL A 46 -6.06 11.65 -6.59
N GLN A 47 -6.40 11.02 -5.48
CA GLN A 47 -7.25 9.82 -5.49
C GLN A 47 -8.62 10.10 -6.09
N MET A 48 -9.25 11.20 -5.71
CA MET A 48 -10.56 11.58 -6.25
C MET A 48 -10.49 11.95 -7.72
N ASP A 49 -9.48 12.70 -8.12
CA ASP A 49 -9.28 13.07 -9.53
C ASP A 49 -9.04 11.83 -10.40
N LYS A 50 -8.24 10.89 -9.94
CA LYS A 50 -8.00 9.65 -10.68
C LYS A 50 -9.24 8.77 -10.77
N MET A 51 -10.05 8.72 -9.72
CA MET A 51 -11.32 8.00 -9.77
C MET A 51 -12.27 8.63 -10.78
N ALA A 52 -12.32 9.96 -10.84
CA ALA A 52 -13.13 10.67 -11.84
C ALA A 52 -12.68 10.33 -13.26
N GLU A 53 -11.39 10.27 -13.53
CA GLU A 53 -10.85 9.86 -14.84
C GLU A 53 -11.28 8.44 -15.21
N ILE A 54 -11.23 7.51 -14.25
CA ILE A 54 -11.65 6.12 -14.46
C ILE A 54 -13.12 6.06 -14.86
N ILE A 55 -13.98 6.80 -14.16
CA ILE A 55 -15.43 6.80 -14.40
C ILE A 55 -15.76 7.48 -15.71
N LEU A 56 -15.19 8.66 -15.96
CA LEU A 56 -15.55 9.49 -17.13
C LEU A 56 -14.95 8.99 -18.43
N GLU A 57 -13.74 8.47 -18.38
CA GLU A 57 -12.95 8.11 -19.57
C GLU A 57 -12.84 6.61 -19.79
N GLY A 58 -13.34 5.80 -18.85
CA GLY A 58 -13.25 4.35 -18.93
C GLY A 58 -11.83 3.82 -18.82
N LYS A 59 -10.92 4.58 -18.23
CA LYS A 59 -9.53 4.17 -18.06
C LYS A 59 -9.41 3.09 -16.99
N GLN A 60 -8.45 2.19 -17.16
CA GLN A 60 -8.10 1.23 -16.13
C GLN A 60 -7.13 1.86 -15.14
N PRO A 61 -7.33 1.65 -13.83
CA PRO A 61 -6.37 2.15 -12.84
C PRO A 61 -5.06 1.37 -12.93
N ILE A 62 -3.95 2.07 -12.63
CA ILE A 62 -2.62 1.43 -12.55
C ILE A 62 -2.61 0.42 -11.41
N VAL A 63 -3.22 0.78 -10.28
CA VAL A 63 -3.38 -0.09 -9.12
C VAL A 63 -4.86 -0.37 -8.95
N PRO A 64 -5.29 -1.64 -8.80
CA PRO A 64 -6.70 -1.95 -8.60
C PRO A 64 -7.26 -1.26 -7.35
N VAL A 65 -8.45 -0.65 -7.50
CA VAL A 65 -9.10 0.11 -6.42
C VAL A 65 -10.57 -0.27 -6.26
N ASP A 66 -10.99 -1.39 -6.82
CA ASP A 66 -12.38 -1.83 -6.80
C ASP A 66 -12.74 -2.61 -5.53
N GLY A 67 -14.01 -3.00 -5.43
CA GLY A 67 -14.49 -3.75 -4.28
C GLY A 67 -13.88 -5.14 -4.16
N ASP A 68 -13.50 -5.76 -5.27
CA ASP A 68 -12.83 -7.06 -5.23
C ASP A 68 -11.46 -6.94 -4.56
N GLU A 69 -10.76 -5.86 -4.79
CA GLU A 69 -9.48 -5.59 -4.14
C GLU A 69 -9.66 -5.35 -2.64
N GLY A 70 -10.71 -4.61 -2.26
CA GLY A 70 -11.07 -4.42 -0.86
C GLY A 70 -11.44 -5.73 -0.16
N LEU A 71 -12.11 -6.62 -0.87
CA LEU A 71 -12.43 -7.96 -0.33
C LEU A 71 -11.16 -8.77 -0.04
N LYS A 72 -10.16 -8.70 -0.92
CA LYS A 72 -8.86 -9.36 -0.68
C LYS A 72 -8.19 -8.85 0.59
N ASP A 73 -8.21 -7.54 0.80
CA ASP A 73 -7.66 -6.93 2.02
C ASP A 73 -8.35 -7.45 3.27
N LEU A 74 -9.67 -7.55 3.26
CA LEU A 74 -10.43 -8.09 4.40
C LEU A 74 -10.11 -9.55 4.65
N LYS A 75 -9.92 -10.35 3.61
CA LYS A 75 -9.51 -11.74 3.76
C LYS A 75 -8.14 -11.88 4.40
N ILE A 76 -7.22 -10.99 4.05
CA ILE A 76 -5.88 -10.97 4.66
C ILE A 76 -5.99 -10.60 6.15
N ILE A 77 -6.79 -9.60 6.48
CA ILE A 77 -7.00 -9.16 7.86
C ILE A 77 -7.61 -10.29 8.69
N ASP A 78 -8.63 -10.97 8.19
CA ASP A 78 -9.23 -12.12 8.86
C ASP A 78 -8.21 -13.24 9.11
N ALA A 79 -7.36 -13.51 8.14
CA ALA A 79 -6.32 -14.51 8.27
C ALA A 79 -5.29 -14.15 9.33
N ILE A 80 -4.96 -12.86 9.45
CA ILE A 80 -4.06 -12.38 10.51
C ILE A 80 -4.66 -12.65 11.89
N TYR A 81 -5.93 -12.31 12.11
CA TYR A 81 -6.60 -12.58 13.36
C TYR A 81 -6.69 -14.08 13.66
N ALA A 82 -6.99 -14.89 12.65
CA ALA A 82 -7.04 -16.35 12.81
C ALA A 82 -5.68 -16.92 13.20
N ALA A 83 -4.60 -16.42 12.59
CA ALA A 83 -3.24 -16.85 12.91
C ALA A 83 -2.86 -16.48 14.33
N ILE A 84 -3.22 -15.28 14.77
CA ILE A 84 -2.97 -14.83 16.15
C ILE A 84 -3.72 -15.71 17.15
N LYS A 85 -4.98 -15.99 16.88
CA LYS A 85 -5.82 -16.78 17.78
C LYS A 85 -5.37 -18.24 17.88
N SER A 86 -5.02 -18.85 16.77
CA SER A 86 -4.63 -20.27 16.72
C SER A 86 -3.14 -20.50 17.01
N GLY A 87 -2.31 -19.48 16.86
CA GLY A 87 -0.85 -19.62 16.92
C GLY A 87 -0.26 -20.44 15.78
N LYS A 88 -1.00 -20.64 14.71
CA LYS A 88 -0.61 -21.48 13.59
C LYS A 88 -0.66 -20.69 12.27
N LYS A 89 0.06 -21.22 11.30
CA LYS A 89 0.04 -20.73 9.93
C LYS A 89 -1.35 -20.88 9.33
N VAL A 90 -1.80 -19.86 8.62
CA VAL A 90 -3.09 -19.84 7.92
C VAL A 90 -2.83 -19.67 6.43
N SER A 91 -3.44 -20.55 5.62
CA SER A 91 -3.35 -20.45 4.17
C SER A 91 -4.42 -19.52 3.63
N LEU A 92 -4.06 -18.74 2.62
CA LEU A 92 -4.94 -17.79 1.94
C LEU A 92 -5.27 -18.24 0.54
N SER A 93 -6.53 -18.06 0.16
CA SER A 93 -6.98 -18.21 -1.23
C SER A 93 -7.58 -16.86 -1.63
N LEU A 94 -6.86 -16.12 -2.47
CA LEU A 94 -7.27 -14.78 -2.91
C LEU A 94 -7.80 -14.79 -4.34
#